data_c386770d2325364890f0eaa1d0d71d27
#
_entry.id   c386770d2325364890f0eaa1d0d71d27
#
_cell.length_a   1.000
_cell.length_b   1.000
_cell.length_c   1.000
_cell.angle_alpha   90.00
_cell.angle_beta   90.00
_cell.angle_gamma   90.00
#
_symmetry.space_group_name_H-M   'P 1'
#
loop_
_entity.id
_entity.type
_entity.pdbx_description
1 polymer ?
#
loop_
_entity_poly.entity_id
_entity_poly.type
_entity_poly.pdbx_seq_one_letter_code
_entity_poly.pdbx_strand_id
1 'polypeptide(L)'
;AYMWDVAKQDDPIASMLESLQTTLERFRVRFDSWVRQSSFEAALSDAIAALETYEQDGAVWVRTSPHGDDKDRVIVRSAEKGGKPAYVAWDAAYLRDKVERGFDRLIYVLGADHHGYVGRLKGLAGALGFDPERVEILIYQLVQLLEHGEATKMSKRQGDTVFLDELLDAIGVDAARWYLANRGPDQPIEIDVDLAAERSAKNPVFYVQYAHARIAGVLRNAGDAAVSAEPPAELAPEERELIKRLADFPGVVAEATERRGPHAIPIYAIKVADDFHRFYHEHRVLESEAQAFRLALVRATQLVIACALNLVGVEAPERM
;
A
#
# COMPACT_ATOMS: atom_id res chain seq x y z
N ALA A 1 -11.54 -25.41 -8.87
CA ALA A 1 -10.40 -26.01 -9.61
C ALA A 1 -9.10 -25.77 -8.83
N TYR A 2 -8.63 -24.53 -8.65
CA TYR A 2 -7.32 -24.20 -8.02
C TYR A 2 -7.06 -24.91 -6.67
N MET A 3 -7.98 -24.83 -5.70
CA MET A 3 -7.81 -25.48 -4.38
C MET A 3 -7.70 -27.00 -4.45
N TRP A 4 -8.34 -27.64 -5.45
CA TRP A 4 -8.22 -29.08 -5.67
C TRP A 4 -6.85 -29.49 -6.22
N ASP A 5 -6.25 -28.63 -7.04
CA ASP A 5 -4.93 -28.90 -7.61
C ASP A 5 -3.82 -28.66 -6.57
N VAL A 6 -3.98 -27.63 -5.72
CA VAL A 6 -3.09 -27.43 -4.56
C VAL A 6 -3.20 -28.59 -3.57
N ALA A 7 -4.40 -29.06 -3.26
CA ALA A 7 -4.61 -30.17 -2.30
C ALA A 7 -4.01 -31.53 -2.74
N LYS A 8 -3.65 -31.68 -4.01
CA LYS A 8 -2.99 -32.90 -4.54
C LYS A 8 -1.47 -32.87 -4.45
N GLN A 9 -0.88 -31.75 -4.03
CA GLN A 9 0.57 -31.63 -3.91
C GLN A 9 1.07 -32.29 -2.64
N ASP A 10 2.35 -32.66 -2.58
CA ASP A 10 2.97 -33.33 -1.43
C ASP A 10 2.92 -32.46 -0.17
N ASP A 11 3.16 -31.14 -0.29
CA ASP A 11 2.95 -30.14 0.76
C ASP A 11 2.12 -28.97 0.22
N PRO A 12 0.79 -29.04 0.34
CA PRO A 12 -0.12 -28.01 -0.16
C PRO A 12 0.11 -26.62 0.47
N ILE A 13 0.54 -26.59 1.75
CA ILE A 13 0.76 -25.34 2.47
C ILE A 13 2.03 -24.67 1.98
N ALA A 14 3.12 -25.40 1.82
CA ALA A 14 4.37 -24.89 1.30
C ALA A 14 4.20 -24.36 -0.14
N SER A 15 3.53 -25.12 -0.99
CA SER A 15 3.27 -24.70 -2.37
C SER A 15 2.41 -23.46 -2.49
N MET A 16 1.38 -23.33 -1.64
CA MET A 16 0.55 -22.12 -1.61
C MET A 16 1.37 -20.92 -1.11
N LEU A 17 2.21 -21.10 -0.10
CA LEU A 17 3.07 -20.04 0.42
C LEU A 17 4.08 -19.56 -0.64
N GLU A 18 4.71 -20.49 -1.35
CA GLU A 18 5.62 -20.19 -2.46
C GLU A 18 4.92 -19.40 -3.58
N SER A 19 3.72 -19.83 -3.96
CA SER A 19 2.90 -19.11 -4.94
C SER A 19 2.59 -17.69 -4.49
N LEU A 20 2.18 -17.50 -3.22
CA LEU A 20 1.91 -16.17 -2.67
C LEU A 20 3.17 -15.29 -2.66
N GLN A 21 4.32 -15.85 -2.26
CA GLN A 21 5.58 -15.12 -2.25
C GLN A 21 5.98 -14.67 -3.65
N THR A 22 5.89 -15.58 -4.64
CA THR A 22 6.21 -15.29 -6.04
C THR A 22 5.32 -14.17 -6.61
N THR A 23 4.01 -14.25 -6.39
CA THR A 23 3.07 -13.22 -6.83
C THR A 23 3.36 -11.86 -6.17
N LEU A 24 3.63 -11.84 -4.86
CA LEU A 24 3.93 -10.62 -4.14
C LEU A 24 5.28 -10.01 -4.53
N GLU A 25 6.31 -10.85 -4.77
CA GLU A 25 7.60 -10.37 -5.30
C GLU A 25 7.43 -9.75 -6.68
N ARG A 26 6.65 -10.38 -7.57
CA ARG A 26 6.29 -9.82 -8.87
C ARG A 26 5.58 -8.47 -8.71
N PHE A 27 4.69 -8.37 -7.74
CA PHE A 27 3.99 -7.12 -7.39
C PHE A 27 4.88 -6.11 -6.64
N ARG A 28 6.17 -6.42 -6.41
CA ARG A 28 7.14 -5.60 -5.67
C ARG A 28 6.72 -5.35 -4.22
N VAL A 29 6.08 -6.34 -3.59
CA VAL A 29 5.76 -6.34 -2.16
C VAL A 29 6.62 -7.41 -1.49
N ARG A 30 7.40 -7.00 -0.50
CA ARG A 30 8.28 -7.89 0.26
C ARG A 30 7.92 -7.85 1.73
N PHE A 31 7.96 -9.02 2.37
CA PHE A 31 7.76 -9.16 3.80
C PHE A 31 9.06 -9.65 4.44
N ASP A 32 9.47 -9.00 5.52
CA ASP A 32 10.65 -9.39 6.30
C ASP A 32 10.40 -10.68 7.10
N SER A 33 9.14 -10.95 7.43
CA SER A 33 8.75 -12.13 8.21
C SER A 33 7.46 -12.76 7.67
N TRP A 34 7.50 -14.08 7.49
CA TRP A 34 6.36 -14.92 7.17
C TRP A 34 6.03 -15.80 8.38
N VAL A 35 4.99 -15.42 9.10
CA VAL A 35 4.64 -16.05 10.38
C VAL A 35 3.50 -17.03 10.21
N ARG A 36 3.70 -18.28 10.65
CA ARG A 36 2.68 -19.33 10.62
C ARG A 36 1.95 -19.38 11.96
N GLN A 37 0.64 -19.53 11.95
CA GLN A 37 -0.14 -19.70 13.18
C GLN A 37 0.37 -20.89 14.02
N SER A 38 0.75 -22.00 13.38
CA SER A 38 1.28 -23.18 14.06
C SER A 38 2.58 -22.94 14.86
N SER A 39 3.34 -21.88 14.53
CA SER A 39 4.53 -21.52 15.29
C SER A 39 4.23 -21.04 16.72
N PHE A 40 2.98 -20.67 16.99
CA PHE A 40 2.55 -20.21 18.33
C PHE A 40 1.94 -21.31 19.20
N GLU A 41 1.82 -22.56 18.75
CA GLU A 41 1.21 -23.63 19.54
C GLU A 41 1.84 -23.79 20.93
N ALA A 42 3.18 -23.74 20.98
CA ALA A 42 3.91 -23.83 22.25
C ALA A 42 3.75 -22.59 23.16
N ALA A 43 3.59 -21.40 22.58
CA ALA A 43 3.46 -20.14 23.31
C ALA A 43 2.00 -19.80 23.70
N LEU A 44 1.03 -20.57 23.22
CA LEU A 44 -0.39 -20.26 23.37
C LEU A 44 -0.85 -20.29 24.83
N SER A 45 -0.41 -21.29 25.61
CA SER A 45 -0.73 -21.40 27.04
C SER A 45 -0.17 -20.23 27.83
N ASP A 46 1.04 -19.80 27.53
CA ASP A 46 1.71 -18.68 28.20
C ASP A 46 1.04 -17.34 27.84
N ALA A 47 0.62 -17.20 26.59
CA ALA A 47 -0.13 -16.02 26.16
C ALA A 47 -1.50 -15.91 26.85
N ILE A 48 -2.21 -17.05 27.04
CA ILE A 48 -3.47 -17.09 27.78
C ILE A 48 -3.23 -16.81 29.27
N ALA A 49 -2.19 -17.40 29.88
CA ALA A 49 -1.87 -17.21 31.28
C ALA A 49 -1.43 -15.77 31.63
N ALA A 50 -0.93 -15.02 30.67
CA ALA A 50 -0.57 -13.61 30.83
C ALA A 50 -1.78 -12.66 30.87
N LEU A 51 -2.99 -13.15 30.60
CA LEU A 51 -4.22 -12.37 30.53
C LEU A 51 -5.07 -12.53 31.78
N GLU A 52 -5.78 -11.47 32.16
CA GLU A 52 -6.83 -11.57 33.17
C GLU A 52 -8.04 -12.30 32.59
N THR A 53 -8.26 -13.54 33.06
CA THR A 53 -9.31 -14.41 32.56
C THR A 53 -10.31 -14.78 33.68
N TYR A 54 -11.51 -15.19 33.28
CA TYR A 54 -12.53 -15.76 34.17
C TYR A 54 -13.33 -16.85 33.45
N GLU A 55 -13.96 -17.73 34.23
CA GLU A 55 -14.81 -18.77 33.65
C GLU A 55 -16.29 -18.34 33.68
N GLN A 56 -16.98 -18.54 32.55
CA GLN A 56 -18.42 -18.36 32.44
C GLN A 56 -18.98 -19.34 31.41
N ASP A 57 -20.10 -20.00 31.72
CA ASP A 57 -20.79 -20.98 30.88
C ASP A 57 -19.86 -22.08 30.35
N GLY A 58 -18.92 -22.54 31.16
CA GLY A 58 -17.93 -23.56 30.83
C GLY A 58 -16.87 -23.11 29.80
N ALA A 59 -16.80 -21.83 29.48
CA ALA A 59 -15.77 -21.24 28.62
C ALA A 59 -14.86 -20.30 29.41
N VAL A 60 -13.61 -20.13 28.97
CA VAL A 60 -12.70 -19.14 29.57
C VAL A 60 -12.82 -17.84 28.75
N TRP A 61 -13.00 -16.74 29.44
CA TRP A 61 -13.15 -15.41 28.91
C TRP A 61 -11.98 -14.53 29.32
N VAL A 62 -11.57 -13.63 28.43
CA VAL A 62 -10.56 -12.59 28.69
C VAL A 62 -11.25 -11.23 28.86
N ARG A 63 -10.81 -10.47 29.87
CA ARG A 63 -11.31 -9.12 30.18
C ARG A 63 -10.71 -8.10 29.19
N THR A 64 -11.39 -7.88 28.07
CA THR A 64 -11.00 -6.86 27.06
C THR A 64 -11.82 -5.58 27.17
N SER A 65 -13.01 -5.65 27.76
CA SER A 65 -13.90 -4.47 27.88
C SER A 65 -13.33 -3.33 28.74
N PRO A 66 -12.56 -3.55 29.84
CA PRO A 66 -11.91 -2.45 30.54
C PRO A 66 -10.84 -1.72 29.75
N HIS A 67 -10.37 -2.34 28.64
CA HIS A 67 -9.32 -1.83 27.78
C HIS A 67 -9.84 -1.29 26.42
N GLY A 68 -11.18 -1.04 26.32
CA GLY A 68 -11.77 -0.38 25.15
C GLY A 68 -12.39 -1.30 24.10
N ASP A 69 -12.53 -2.61 24.38
CA ASP A 69 -13.39 -3.48 23.58
C ASP A 69 -14.87 -3.28 23.97
N ASP A 70 -15.80 -3.59 23.07
CA ASP A 70 -17.24 -3.49 23.32
C ASP A 70 -17.75 -4.55 24.32
N LYS A 71 -17.01 -5.64 24.51
CA LYS A 71 -17.30 -6.74 25.46
C LYS A 71 -16.07 -7.60 25.68
N ASP A 72 -16.10 -8.41 26.74
CA ASP A 72 -15.14 -9.47 26.98
C ASP A 72 -15.23 -10.56 25.91
N ARG A 73 -14.15 -11.29 25.69
CA ARG A 73 -14.04 -12.28 24.61
C ARG A 73 -13.77 -13.68 25.13
N VAL A 74 -14.40 -14.67 24.48
CA VAL A 74 -14.08 -16.09 24.73
C VAL A 74 -12.68 -16.37 24.19
N ILE A 75 -11.76 -16.77 25.08
CA ILE A 75 -10.40 -17.14 24.70
C ILE A 75 -10.23 -18.67 24.60
N VAL A 76 -10.94 -19.44 25.44
CA VAL A 76 -11.06 -20.90 25.30
C VAL A 76 -12.54 -21.27 25.29
N ARG A 77 -12.94 -22.03 24.30
CA ARG A 77 -14.32 -22.49 24.12
C ARG A 77 -14.69 -23.50 25.21
N SER A 78 -15.98 -23.57 25.55
CA SER A 78 -16.50 -24.60 26.48
C SER A 78 -16.23 -26.03 25.96
N ALA A 79 -16.19 -27.00 26.84
CA ALA A 79 -16.00 -28.41 26.52
C ALA A 79 -17.04 -28.90 25.49
N GLU A 80 -18.30 -28.45 25.62
CA GLU A 80 -19.40 -28.75 24.68
C GLU A 80 -19.10 -28.24 23.25
N LYS A 81 -18.35 -27.13 23.14
CA LYS A 81 -17.90 -26.54 21.86
C LYS A 81 -16.47 -26.96 21.50
N GLY A 82 -15.99 -28.08 22.08
CA GLY A 82 -14.73 -28.72 21.75
C GLY A 82 -13.53 -28.28 22.58
N GLY A 83 -13.67 -27.41 23.60
CA GLY A 83 -12.61 -27.06 24.57
C GLY A 83 -11.33 -26.45 23.98
N LYS A 84 -11.39 -25.97 22.72
CA LYS A 84 -10.20 -25.48 22.00
C LYS A 84 -10.04 -23.96 22.13
N PRO A 85 -8.79 -23.45 22.07
CA PRO A 85 -8.53 -22.02 21.97
C PRO A 85 -9.32 -21.38 20.83
N ALA A 86 -9.90 -20.22 21.09
CA ALA A 86 -10.56 -19.39 20.09
C ALA A 86 -9.53 -18.56 19.30
N TYR A 87 -9.93 -17.90 18.22
CA TYR A 87 -9.03 -17.04 17.42
C TYR A 87 -8.36 -15.94 18.27
N VAL A 88 -9.07 -15.41 19.28
CA VAL A 88 -8.53 -14.41 20.20
C VAL A 88 -7.26 -14.88 20.93
N ALA A 89 -7.15 -16.19 21.24
CA ALA A 89 -5.96 -16.74 21.87
C ALA A 89 -4.73 -16.70 20.92
N TRP A 90 -4.96 -16.96 19.65
CA TRP A 90 -3.93 -16.85 18.63
C TRP A 90 -3.54 -15.41 18.36
N ASP A 91 -4.52 -14.50 18.34
CA ASP A 91 -4.29 -13.06 18.23
C ASP A 91 -3.44 -12.56 19.40
N ALA A 92 -3.71 -13.04 20.66
CA ALA A 92 -2.92 -12.72 21.84
C ALA A 92 -1.47 -13.19 21.73
N ALA A 93 -1.26 -14.44 21.33
CA ALA A 93 0.08 -14.99 21.15
C ALA A 93 0.87 -14.23 20.08
N TYR A 94 0.24 -13.90 18.96
CA TYR A 94 0.89 -13.16 17.89
C TYR A 94 1.12 -11.68 18.24
N LEU A 95 0.22 -11.04 18.94
CA LEU A 95 0.42 -9.67 19.44
C LEU A 95 1.62 -9.62 20.39
N ARG A 96 1.70 -10.58 21.33
CA ARG A 96 2.82 -10.70 22.24
C ARG A 96 4.15 -10.89 21.52
N ASP A 97 4.23 -11.76 20.50
CA ASP A 97 5.41 -11.92 19.64
C ASP A 97 5.83 -10.60 18.99
N LYS A 98 4.88 -9.82 18.46
CA LYS A 98 5.18 -8.51 17.86
C LYS A 98 5.73 -7.52 18.88
N VAL A 99 5.19 -7.51 20.09
CA VAL A 99 5.70 -6.67 21.20
C VAL A 99 7.11 -7.11 21.61
N GLU A 100 7.35 -8.41 21.75
CA GLU A 100 8.66 -8.98 22.12
C GLU A 100 9.74 -8.71 21.06
N ARG A 101 9.35 -8.56 19.77
CA ARG A 101 10.26 -8.12 18.70
C ARG A 101 10.69 -6.66 18.81
N GLY A 102 10.15 -5.89 19.75
CA GLY A 102 10.59 -4.53 20.08
C GLY A 102 10.09 -3.43 19.16
N PHE A 103 9.01 -3.64 18.41
CA PHE A 103 8.41 -2.59 17.58
C PHE A 103 7.73 -1.52 18.44
N ASP A 104 7.99 -0.24 18.12
CA ASP A 104 7.36 0.90 18.79
C ASP A 104 5.88 1.06 18.41
N ARG A 105 5.50 0.63 17.22
CA ARG A 105 4.15 0.74 16.70
C ARG A 105 3.77 -0.52 15.93
N LEU A 106 2.56 -1.01 16.17
CA LEU A 106 1.97 -2.17 15.49
C LEU A 106 0.86 -1.67 14.58
N ILE A 107 1.03 -1.83 13.27
CA ILE A 107 0.04 -1.40 12.27
C ILE A 107 -0.59 -2.64 11.66
N TYR A 108 -1.89 -2.81 11.87
CA TYR A 108 -2.70 -3.85 11.23
C TYR A 108 -3.40 -3.29 10.01
N VAL A 109 -3.28 -3.95 8.87
CA VAL A 109 -3.97 -3.58 7.62
C VAL A 109 -5.03 -4.64 7.35
N LEU A 110 -6.31 -4.30 7.49
CA LEU A 110 -7.42 -5.23 7.46
C LEU A 110 -8.50 -4.77 6.48
N GLY A 111 -9.21 -5.70 5.85
CA GLY A 111 -10.36 -5.41 5.01
C GLY A 111 -11.58 -4.90 5.80
N ALA A 112 -12.52 -4.27 5.13
CA ALA A 112 -13.71 -3.66 5.73
C ALA A 112 -14.61 -4.65 6.51
N ASP A 113 -14.58 -5.93 6.16
CA ASP A 113 -15.24 -7.01 6.89
C ASP A 113 -14.68 -7.26 8.30
N HIS A 114 -13.49 -6.74 8.61
CA HIS A 114 -12.84 -6.81 9.90
C HIS A 114 -13.05 -5.57 10.79
N HIS A 115 -14.00 -4.69 10.47
CA HIS A 115 -14.23 -3.46 11.25
C HIS A 115 -14.47 -3.74 12.77
N GLY A 116 -15.13 -4.84 13.11
CA GLY A 116 -15.33 -5.29 14.49
C GLY A 116 -14.07 -5.77 15.24
N TYR A 117 -12.91 -5.87 14.53
CA TYR A 117 -11.64 -6.25 15.15
C TYR A 117 -10.91 -5.08 15.82
N VAL A 118 -11.26 -3.83 15.49
CA VAL A 118 -10.55 -2.64 15.98
C VAL A 118 -10.55 -2.59 17.52
N GLY A 119 -11.72 -2.59 18.15
CA GLY A 119 -11.84 -2.61 19.62
C GLY A 119 -11.22 -3.85 20.24
N ARG A 120 -11.40 -5.02 19.61
CA ARG A 120 -10.86 -6.30 20.07
C ARG A 120 -9.33 -6.28 20.15
N LEU A 121 -8.63 -5.86 19.10
CA LEU A 121 -7.16 -5.83 19.07
C LEU A 121 -6.59 -4.82 20.05
N LYS A 122 -7.19 -3.63 20.15
CA LYS A 122 -6.81 -2.63 21.15
C LYS A 122 -7.08 -3.10 22.58
N GLY A 123 -8.26 -3.68 22.83
CA GLY A 123 -8.62 -4.26 24.13
C GLY A 123 -7.69 -5.41 24.53
N LEU A 124 -7.32 -6.26 23.58
CA LEU A 124 -6.37 -7.35 23.82
C LEU A 124 -4.96 -6.83 24.13
N ALA A 125 -4.50 -5.78 23.42
CA ALA A 125 -3.23 -5.12 23.71
C ALA A 125 -3.19 -4.57 25.15
N GLY A 126 -4.23 -3.86 25.56
CA GLY A 126 -4.36 -3.35 26.93
C GLY A 126 -4.40 -4.47 27.97
N ALA A 127 -5.13 -5.55 27.71
CA ALA A 127 -5.18 -6.72 28.59
C ALA A 127 -3.82 -7.42 28.75
N LEU A 128 -2.95 -7.36 27.73
CA LEU A 128 -1.56 -7.83 27.78
C LEU A 128 -0.58 -6.83 28.41
N GLY A 129 -1.08 -5.67 28.89
CA GLY A 129 -0.23 -4.60 29.45
C GLY A 129 0.55 -3.79 28.40
N PHE A 130 0.18 -3.92 27.10
CA PHE A 130 0.74 -3.11 26.05
C PHE A 130 -0.14 -1.89 25.78
N ASP A 131 0.47 -0.74 25.51
CA ASP A 131 -0.26 0.49 25.24
C ASP A 131 -1.13 0.39 23.97
N PRO A 132 -2.48 0.44 24.10
CA PRO A 132 -3.39 0.34 22.96
C PRO A 132 -3.21 1.44 21.91
N GLU A 133 -2.67 2.61 22.29
CA GLU A 133 -2.42 3.71 21.35
C GLU A 133 -1.24 3.44 20.41
N ARG A 134 -0.41 2.47 20.74
CA ARG A 134 0.65 1.96 19.85
C ARG A 134 0.14 0.93 18.84
N VAL A 135 -1.13 0.51 18.95
CA VAL A 135 -1.81 -0.39 18.01
C VAL A 135 -2.70 0.42 17.08
N GLU A 136 -2.27 0.54 15.84
CA GLU A 136 -2.97 1.24 14.77
C GLU A 136 -3.65 0.21 13.85
N ILE A 137 -4.92 0.41 13.53
CA ILE A 137 -5.65 -0.47 12.61
C ILE A 137 -6.12 0.34 11.42
N LEU A 138 -5.63 -0.02 10.24
CA LEU A 138 -6.05 0.55 8.96
C LEU A 138 -7.09 -0.38 8.32
N ILE A 139 -8.28 0.14 8.11
CA ILE A 139 -9.36 -0.57 7.42
C ILE A 139 -9.41 -0.08 5.98
N TYR A 140 -9.21 -1.00 5.01
CA TYR A 140 -9.32 -0.68 3.61
C TYR A 140 -10.61 -1.26 3.00
N GLN A 141 -11.12 -0.56 1.98
CA GLN A 141 -12.34 -0.91 1.28
C GLN A 141 -12.10 -1.93 0.17
N LEU A 142 -13.18 -2.42 -0.41
CA LEU A 142 -13.16 -3.40 -1.50
C LEU A 142 -12.57 -2.78 -2.77
N VAL A 143 -11.88 -3.63 -3.55
CA VAL A 143 -11.43 -3.33 -4.90
C VAL A 143 -12.40 -3.98 -5.88
N GLN A 144 -12.89 -3.23 -6.86
CA GLN A 144 -13.75 -3.68 -7.93
C GLN A 144 -13.06 -3.50 -9.26
N LEU A 145 -13.09 -4.52 -10.11
CA LEU A 145 -12.58 -4.43 -11.46
C LEU A 145 -13.73 -4.15 -12.43
N LEU A 146 -13.50 -3.24 -13.37
CA LEU A 146 -14.41 -2.94 -14.47
C LEU A 146 -13.76 -3.41 -15.78
N GLU A 147 -14.49 -4.17 -16.58
CA GLU A 147 -14.13 -4.54 -17.95
C GLU A 147 -15.22 -4.07 -18.90
N HIS A 148 -14.85 -3.33 -19.94
CA HIS A 148 -15.80 -2.71 -20.89
C HIS A 148 -16.87 -1.83 -20.20
N GLY A 149 -16.51 -1.19 -19.07
CA GLY A 149 -17.41 -0.35 -18.30
C GLY A 149 -18.41 -1.10 -17.40
N GLU A 150 -18.35 -2.43 -17.37
CA GLU A 150 -19.19 -3.27 -16.50
C GLU A 150 -18.37 -3.88 -15.36
N ALA A 151 -18.99 -3.95 -14.18
CA ALA A 151 -18.36 -4.58 -13.04
C ALA A 151 -18.15 -6.08 -13.27
N THR A 152 -16.91 -6.54 -13.20
CA THR A 152 -16.58 -7.96 -13.22
C THR A 152 -17.19 -8.62 -11.99
N LYS A 153 -18.08 -9.59 -12.17
CA LYS A 153 -18.76 -10.29 -11.08
C LYS A 153 -17.78 -11.22 -10.37
N MET A 154 -17.19 -10.74 -9.28
CA MET A 154 -16.43 -11.57 -8.36
C MET A 154 -17.36 -12.35 -7.44
N SER A 155 -17.65 -13.59 -7.77
CA SER A 155 -18.48 -14.49 -6.94
C SER A 155 -17.67 -15.66 -6.41
N LYS A 156 -17.30 -15.62 -5.12
CA LYS A 156 -16.62 -16.74 -4.43
C LYS A 156 -17.39 -18.07 -4.55
N ARG A 157 -18.72 -18.02 -4.76
CA ARG A 157 -19.57 -19.23 -4.87
C ARG A 157 -19.58 -19.85 -6.28
N GLN A 158 -19.26 -19.07 -7.31
CA GLN A 158 -19.22 -19.52 -8.71
C GLN A 158 -17.81 -19.81 -9.22
N GLY A 159 -16.77 -19.54 -8.43
CA GLY A 159 -15.38 -19.72 -8.82
C GLY A 159 -14.79 -18.54 -9.61
N ASP A 160 -15.53 -17.47 -9.78
CA ASP A 160 -15.12 -16.27 -10.49
C ASP A 160 -14.35 -15.34 -9.51
N THR A 161 -13.17 -15.78 -9.12
CA THR A 161 -12.24 -14.97 -8.31
C THR A 161 -11.11 -14.54 -9.22
N VAL A 162 -10.89 -13.24 -9.36
CA VAL A 162 -9.74 -12.71 -10.08
C VAL A 162 -8.52 -12.77 -9.15
N PHE A 163 -7.48 -13.45 -9.61
CA PHE A 163 -6.21 -13.51 -8.90
C PHE A 163 -5.36 -12.28 -9.20
N LEU A 164 -4.49 -11.90 -8.26
CA LEU A 164 -3.59 -10.76 -8.46
C LEU A 164 -2.72 -10.94 -9.72
N ASP A 165 -2.24 -12.16 -9.99
CA ASP A 165 -1.44 -12.44 -11.19
C ASP A 165 -2.19 -12.13 -12.49
N GLU A 166 -3.50 -12.45 -12.55
CA GLU A 166 -4.34 -12.14 -13.72
C GLU A 166 -4.46 -10.62 -13.93
N LEU A 167 -4.61 -9.85 -12.84
CA LEU A 167 -4.59 -8.39 -12.91
C LEU A 167 -3.23 -7.87 -13.39
N LEU A 168 -2.12 -8.42 -12.85
CA LEU A 168 -0.77 -8.03 -13.27
C LEU A 168 -0.49 -8.37 -14.73
N ASP A 169 -1.06 -9.46 -15.25
CA ASP A 169 -0.96 -9.83 -16.67
C ASP A 169 -1.75 -8.88 -17.56
N ALA A 170 -2.93 -8.44 -17.09
CA ALA A 170 -3.82 -7.58 -17.85
C ALA A 170 -3.31 -6.13 -17.95
N ILE A 171 -2.89 -5.53 -16.85
CA ILE A 171 -2.57 -4.09 -16.79
C ILE A 171 -1.11 -3.76 -16.48
N GLY A 172 -0.31 -4.77 -16.14
CA GLY A 172 1.08 -4.61 -15.71
C GLY A 172 1.23 -4.18 -14.24
N VAL A 173 2.43 -4.39 -13.71
CA VAL A 173 2.75 -4.13 -12.29
C VAL A 173 2.61 -2.65 -11.94
N ASP A 174 3.11 -1.75 -12.76
CA ASP A 174 3.10 -0.31 -12.51
C ASP A 174 1.68 0.26 -12.43
N ALA A 175 0.81 -0.12 -13.37
CA ALA A 175 -0.58 0.30 -13.33
C ALA A 175 -1.31 -0.30 -12.11
N ALA A 176 -1.13 -1.60 -11.82
CA ALA A 176 -1.74 -2.22 -10.66
C ALA A 176 -1.34 -1.51 -9.35
N ARG A 177 -0.04 -1.23 -9.15
CA ARG A 177 0.45 -0.49 -7.98
C ARG A 177 -0.12 0.92 -7.90
N TRP A 178 -0.16 1.62 -9.01
CA TRP A 178 -0.70 2.98 -9.08
C TRP A 178 -2.18 3.02 -8.69
N TYR A 179 -3.01 2.20 -9.34
CA TYR A 179 -4.46 2.22 -9.11
C TYR A 179 -4.81 1.77 -7.69
N LEU A 180 -4.11 0.79 -7.14
CA LEU A 180 -4.32 0.33 -5.76
C LEU A 180 -3.83 1.35 -4.72
N ALA A 181 -2.85 2.20 -5.04
CA ALA A 181 -2.35 3.25 -4.16
C ALA A 181 -3.06 4.61 -4.32
N ASN A 182 -3.85 4.82 -5.38
CA ASN A 182 -4.37 6.14 -5.77
C ASN A 182 -5.67 6.55 -5.04
N ARG A 183 -6.15 5.74 -4.09
CA ARG A 183 -7.35 6.06 -3.29
C ARG A 183 -7.05 5.92 -1.80
N GLY A 184 -7.77 6.72 -1.00
CA GLY A 184 -7.71 6.58 0.45
C GLY A 184 -8.23 5.21 0.91
N PRO A 185 -7.74 4.68 2.05
CA PRO A 185 -8.14 3.36 2.51
C PRO A 185 -9.64 3.24 2.81
N ASP A 186 -10.30 4.34 3.12
CA ASP A 186 -11.74 4.46 3.41
C ASP A 186 -12.62 4.50 2.15
N GLN A 187 -12.02 4.59 0.96
CA GLN A 187 -12.74 4.70 -0.31
C GLN A 187 -12.66 3.38 -1.10
N PRO A 188 -13.76 2.92 -1.71
CA PRO A 188 -13.69 1.79 -2.63
C PRO A 188 -12.83 2.15 -3.85
N ILE A 189 -12.10 1.16 -4.33
CA ILE A 189 -11.25 1.28 -5.51
C ILE A 189 -11.96 0.61 -6.68
N GLU A 190 -12.18 1.37 -7.74
CA GLU A 190 -12.63 0.86 -9.05
C GLU A 190 -11.46 0.94 -10.02
N ILE A 191 -11.09 -0.18 -10.63
CA ILE A 191 -10.04 -0.26 -11.64
C ILE A 191 -10.69 -0.62 -12.98
N ASP A 192 -10.72 0.34 -13.87
CA ASP A 192 -11.04 0.10 -15.28
C ASP A 192 -9.82 -0.55 -15.95
N VAL A 193 -9.93 -1.84 -16.24
CA VAL A 193 -8.85 -2.66 -16.78
C VAL A 193 -8.43 -2.18 -18.17
N ASP A 194 -9.40 -1.79 -19.01
CA ASP A 194 -9.11 -1.30 -20.36
C ASP A 194 -8.32 0.01 -20.29
N LEU A 195 -8.76 0.96 -19.45
CA LEU A 195 -8.06 2.23 -19.25
C LEU A 195 -6.69 2.02 -18.61
N ALA A 196 -6.59 1.14 -17.62
CA ALA A 196 -5.34 0.86 -16.92
C ALA A 196 -4.28 0.19 -17.82
N ALA A 197 -4.70 -0.55 -18.86
CA ALA A 197 -3.82 -1.13 -19.87
C ALA A 197 -3.43 -0.15 -20.98
N GLU A 198 -4.14 0.98 -21.11
CA GLU A 198 -3.93 1.92 -22.24
C GLU A 198 -2.61 2.68 -22.10
N ARG A 199 -1.85 2.72 -23.21
CA ARG A 199 -0.60 3.50 -23.30
C ARG A 199 -0.88 4.89 -23.87
N SER A 200 -1.62 5.69 -23.14
CA SER A 200 -1.97 7.04 -23.52
C SER A 200 -2.06 8.00 -22.33
N ALA A 201 -2.19 9.28 -22.62
CA ALA A 201 -2.36 10.32 -21.58
C ALA A 201 -3.65 10.17 -20.74
N LYS A 202 -4.58 9.30 -21.13
CA LYS A 202 -5.77 9.00 -20.33
C LYS A 202 -5.44 8.11 -19.14
N ASN A 203 -4.43 7.25 -19.27
CA ASN A 203 -3.93 6.44 -18.18
C ASN A 203 -2.98 7.27 -17.30
N PRO A 204 -3.34 7.58 -16.04
CA PRO A 204 -2.58 8.53 -15.22
C PRO A 204 -1.15 8.05 -14.92
N VAL A 205 -0.93 6.74 -14.76
CA VAL A 205 0.44 6.25 -14.53
C VAL A 205 1.30 6.44 -15.77
N PHE A 206 0.77 6.12 -16.95
CA PHE A 206 1.47 6.34 -18.21
C PHE A 206 1.77 7.83 -18.43
N TYR A 207 0.83 8.71 -18.10
CA TYR A 207 0.99 10.15 -18.22
C TYR A 207 2.16 10.70 -17.38
N VAL A 208 2.29 10.25 -16.14
CA VAL A 208 3.39 10.66 -15.26
C VAL A 208 4.72 10.06 -15.72
N GLN A 209 4.73 8.77 -16.07
CA GLN A 209 5.92 8.11 -16.63
C GLN A 209 6.39 8.77 -17.92
N TYR A 210 5.46 9.19 -18.77
CA TYR A 210 5.78 9.92 -20.00
C TYR A 210 6.43 11.27 -19.73
N ALA A 211 6.00 12.01 -18.69
CA ALA A 211 6.69 13.24 -18.27
C ALA A 211 8.15 12.96 -17.92
N HIS A 212 8.41 11.91 -17.11
CA HIS A 212 9.76 11.51 -16.74
C HIS A 212 10.63 11.13 -17.97
N ALA A 213 10.11 10.29 -18.86
CA ALA A 213 10.81 9.85 -20.07
C ALA A 213 11.09 11.02 -21.02
N ARG A 214 10.16 11.96 -21.15
CA ARG A 214 10.34 13.18 -21.94
C ARG A 214 11.47 14.04 -21.39
N ILE A 215 11.52 14.26 -20.07
CA ILE A 215 12.62 14.98 -19.43
C ILE A 215 13.95 14.28 -19.68
N ALA A 216 14.00 12.96 -19.51
CA ALA A 216 15.20 12.17 -19.79
C ALA A 216 15.68 12.38 -21.25
N GLY A 217 14.75 12.49 -22.20
CA GLY A 217 15.06 12.83 -23.60
C GLY A 217 15.68 14.22 -23.74
N VAL A 218 15.12 15.23 -23.07
CA VAL A 218 15.66 16.59 -23.07
C VAL A 218 17.09 16.62 -22.52
N LEU A 219 17.32 15.97 -21.38
CA LEU A 219 18.64 15.92 -20.74
C LEU A 219 19.67 15.17 -21.58
N ARG A 220 19.28 14.08 -22.23
CA ARG A 220 20.17 13.39 -23.20
C ARG A 220 20.55 14.29 -24.37
N ASN A 221 19.63 15.07 -24.91
CA ASN A 221 19.89 16.00 -26.03
C ASN A 221 20.72 17.19 -25.60
N ALA A 222 20.66 17.59 -24.31
CA ALA A 222 21.50 18.65 -23.75
C ALA A 222 22.98 18.26 -23.66
N GLY A 223 23.29 16.95 -23.56
CA GLY A 223 24.66 16.45 -23.42
C GLY A 223 25.38 17.10 -22.22
N ASP A 224 26.56 17.64 -22.45
CA ASP A 224 27.41 18.32 -21.44
C ASP A 224 27.07 19.81 -21.26
N ALA A 225 25.87 20.25 -21.65
CA ALA A 225 25.48 21.64 -21.51
C ALA A 225 25.51 22.08 -20.02
N ALA A 226 25.93 23.32 -19.77
CA ALA A 226 26.00 23.87 -18.44
C ALA A 226 24.61 23.88 -17.75
N VAL A 227 24.59 23.50 -16.49
CA VAL A 227 23.39 23.50 -15.62
C VAL A 227 23.63 24.47 -14.49
N SER A 228 22.69 25.39 -14.24
CA SER A 228 22.77 26.36 -13.15
C SER A 228 21.44 26.46 -12.41
N ALA A 229 21.49 26.47 -11.09
CA ALA A 229 20.33 26.75 -10.25
C ALA A 229 20.06 28.25 -10.08
N GLU A 230 20.94 29.13 -10.62
CA GLU A 230 20.78 30.57 -10.58
C GLU A 230 19.61 30.99 -11.49
N PRO A 231 18.55 31.59 -10.94
CA PRO A 231 17.38 31.95 -11.73
C PRO A 231 17.69 33.18 -12.63
N PRO A 232 17.00 33.32 -13.76
CA PRO A 232 17.01 34.56 -14.52
C PRO A 232 16.44 35.70 -13.69
N ALA A 233 16.70 36.95 -14.14
CA ALA A 233 16.22 38.16 -13.44
C ALA A 233 14.69 38.15 -13.24
N GLU A 234 13.95 37.55 -14.16
CA GLU A 234 12.52 37.39 -14.09
C GLU A 234 12.14 35.95 -14.47
N LEU A 235 11.37 35.29 -13.58
CA LEU A 235 10.83 33.94 -13.80
C LEU A 235 9.51 34.02 -14.54
N ALA A 236 9.34 33.21 -15.57
CA ALA A 236 8.05 33.03 -16.20
C ALA A 236 7.02 32.42 -15.20
N PRO A 237 5.72 32.67 -15.38
CA PRO A 237 4.68 32.13 -14.50
C PRO A 237 4.76 30.62 -14.35
N GLU A 238 4.96 29.89 -15.45
CA GLU A 238 5.01 28.42 -15.49
C GLU A 238 6.27 27.87 -14.78
N GLU A 239 7.42 28.58 -14.91
CA GLU A 239 8.64 28.26 -14.18
C GLU A 239 8.42 28.40 -12.66
N ARG A 240 7.78 29.51 -12.25
CA ARG A 240 7.49 29.78 -10.85
C ARG A 240 6.52 28.76 -10.24
N GLU A 241 5.45 28.40 -10.95
CA GLU A 241 4.48 27.43 -10.47
C GLU A 241 5.10 26.03 -10.36
N LEU A 242 5.90 25.61 -11.35
CA LEU A 242 6.62 24.34 -11.28
C LEU A 242 7.60 24.31 -10.10
N ILE A 243 8.37 25.37 -9.86
CA ILE A 243 9.28 25.46 -8.70
C ILE A 243 8.53 25.31 -7.38
N LYS A 244 7.40 26.04 -7.20
CA LYS A 244 6.56 25.91 -6.00
C LYS A 244 6.08 24.49 -5.82
N ARG A 245 5.57 23.87 -6.90
CA ARG A 245 5.12 22.48 -6.88
C ARG A 245 6.21 21.53 -6.42
N LEU A 246 7.44 21.68 -6.93
CA LEU A 246 8.56 20.83 -6.54
C LEU A 246 8.95 21.05 -5.06
N ALA A 247 8.89 22.29 -4.58
CA ALA A 247 9.19 22.64 -3.19
C ALA A 247 8.19 22.04 -2.18
N ASP A 248 6.95 21.77 -2.60
CA ASP A 248 5.91 21.17 -1.76
C ASP A 248 6.17 19.67 -1.48
N PHE A 249 7.02 18.98 -2.26
CA PHE A 249 7.19 17.52 -2.20
C PHE A 249 7.50 16.97 -0.81
N PRO A 250 8.46 17.54 -0.05
CA PRO A 250 8.76 17.04 1.30
C PRO A 250 7.55 17.12 2.24
N GLY A 251 6.77 18.21 2.14
CA GLY A 251 5.53 18.39 2.91
C GLY A 251 4.47 17.35 2.56
N VAL A 252 4.29 17.04 1.27
CA VAL A 252 3.36 16.01 0.80
C VAL A 252 3.74 14.64 1.32
N VAL A 253 5.03 14.29 1.32
CA VAL A 253 5.52 13.00 1.84
C VAL A 253 5.30 12.92 3.35
N ALA A 254 5.59 13.98 4.09
CA ALA A 254 5.37 14.05 5.54
C ALA A 254 3.88 13.85 5.88
N GLU A 255 2.98 14.58 5.21
CA GLU A 255 1.53 14.45 5.40
C GLU A 255 1.02 13.05 5.04
N ALA A 256 1.46 12.50 3.90
CA ALA A 256 1.10 11.14 3.50
C ALA A 256 1.52 10.09 4.54
N THR A 257 2.69 10.26 5.14
CA THR A 257 3.22 9.39 6.19
C THR A 257 2.41 9.51 7.48
N GLU A 258 2.16 10.73 7.94
CA GLU A 258 1.42 11.01 9.17
C GLU A 258 0.00 10.48 9.11
N ARG A 259 -0.69 10.70 7.99
CA ARG A 259 -2.08 10.28 7.77
C ARG A 259 -2.23 8.84 7.29
N ARG A 260 -1.14 8.09 7.10
CA ARG A 260 -1.18 6.76 6.43
C ARG A 260 -1.91 6.81 5.09
N GLY A 261 -1.73 7.90 4.36
CA GLY A 261 -2.44 8.19 3.12
C GLY A 261 -1.52 8.18 1.89
N PRO A 262 -1.02 7.02 1.42
CA PRO A 262 -0.11 6.94 0.28
C PRO A 262 -0.70 7.52 -1.01
N HIS A 263 -2.03 7.60 -1.12
CA HIS A 263 -2.74 8.18 -2.27
C HIS A 263 -2.41 9.65 -2.55
N ALA A 264 -1.90 10.38 -1.56
CA ALA A 264 -1.44 11.76 -1.77
C ALA A 264 -0.28 11.82 -2.78
N ILE A 265 0.55 10.78 -2.85
CA ILE A 265 1.73 10.74 -3.73
C ILE A 265 1.36 10.63 -5.22
N PRO A 266 0.54 9.68 -5.69
CA PRO A 266 0.06 9.65 -7.08
C PRO A 266 -0.67 10.94 -7.48
N ILE A 267 -1.53 11.47 -6.62
CA ILE A 267 -2.26 12.73 -6.87
C ILE A 267 -1.27 13.89 -7.06
N TYR A 268 -0.24 13.96 -6.23
CA TYR A 268 0.80 14.97 -6.35
C TYR A 268 1.62 14.79 -7.63
N ALA A 269 2.01 13.56 -7.98
CA ALA A 269 2.79 13.26 -9.17
C ALA A 269 2.08 13.70 -10.47
N ILE A 270 0.75 13.51 -10.55
CA ILE A 270 -0.06 14.04 -11.66
C ILE A 270 0.09 15.56 -11.76
N LYS A 271 -0.05 16.27 -10.64
CA LYS A 271 0.07 17.74 -10.63
C LYS A 271 1.46 18.22 -11.07
N VAL A 272 2.53 17.51 -10.68
CA VAL A 272 3.89 17.79 -11.16
C VAL A 272 4.00 17.59 -12.66
N ALA A 273 3.43 16.49 -13.17
CA ALA A 273 3.41 16.20 -14.61
C ALA A 273 2.63 17.27 -15.39
N ASP A 274 1.47 17.71 -14.88
CA ASP A 274 0.67 18.79 -15.47
C ASP A 274 1.43 20.11 -15.56
N ASP A 275 2.05 20.53 -14.44
CA ASP A 275 2.83 21.76 -14.38
C ASP A 275 4.06 21.69 -15.29
N PHE A 276 4.73 20.51 -15.35
CA PHE A 276 5.83 20.28 -16.28
C PHE A 276 5.39 20.34 -17.73
N HIS A 277 4.31 19.69 -18.12
CA HIS A 277 3.83 19.71 -19.51
C HIS A 277 3.42 21.10 -19.96
N ARG A 278 2.80 21.91 -19.07
CA ARG A 278 2.48 23.30 -19.34
C ARG A 278 3.75 24.12 -19.54
N PHE A 279 4.72 24.04 -18.63
CA PHE A 279 6.02 24.69 -18.74
C PHE A 279 6.72 24.30 -20.07
N TYR A 280 6.75 22.99 -20.39
CA TYR A 280 7.44 22.49 -21.56
C TYR A 280 6.75 22.89 -22.90
N HIS A 281 5.45 23.14 -22.86
CA HIS A 281 4.70 23.64 -24.02
C HIS A 281 5.01 25.11 -24.32
N GLU A 282 5.08 25.93 -23.29
CA GLU A 282 5.25 27.38 -23.42
C GLU A 282 6.73 27.80 -23.58
N HIS A 283 7.66 26.97 -23.09
CA HIS A 283 9.06 27.37 -23.00
C HIS A 283 10.00 26.34 -23.63
N ARG A 284 10.89 26.83 -24.51
CA ARG A 284 12.02 26.03 -24.98
C ARG A 284 13.03 25.85 -23.86
N VAL A 285 13.42 24.60 -23.57
CA VAL A 285 14.46 24.29 -22.59
C VAL A 285 15.85 24.49 -23.21
N LEU A 286 16.07 23.88 -24.38
CA LEU A 286 17.32 23.97 -25.13
C LEU A 286 17.31 25.21 -26.04
N GLU A 287 18.49 25.71 -26.38
CA GLU A 287 18.66 26.84 -27.28
C GLU A 287 17.92 28.12 -26.84
N SER A 288 17.85 28.36 -25.52
CA SER A 288 17.23 29.54 -24.93
C SER A 288 18.24 30.29 -24.05
N GLU A 289 18.02 31.58 -23.80
CA GLU A 289 18.87 32.38 -22.89
C GLU A 289 18.87 31.80 -21.48
N ALA A 290 17.77 31.22 -21.02
CA ALA A 290 17.64 30.59 -19.71
C ALA A 290 17.97 29.09 -19.69
N GLN A 291 18.65 28.55 -20.74
CA GLN A 291 18.89 27.11 -20.89
C GLN A 291 19.49 26.47 -19.65
N ALA A 292 20.55 27.07 -19.08
CA ALA A 292 21.24 26.48 -17.93
C ALA A 292 20.30 26.32 -16.70
N PHE A 293 19.47 27.31 -16.44
CA PHE A 293 18.46 27.28 -15.37
C PHE A 293 17.32 26.30 -15.69
N ARG A 294 16.80 26.30 -16.94
CA ARG A 294 15.73 25.38 -17.36
C ARG A 294 16.18 23.93 -17.32
N LEU A 295 17.44 23.65 -17.62
CA LEU A 295 18.02 22.30 -17.44
C LEU A 295 18.06 21.90 -15.96
N ALA A 296 18.40 22.81 -15.05
CA ALA A 296 18.30 22.54 -13.62
C ALA A 296 16.87 22.25 -13.19
N LEU A 297 15.91 23.04 -13.65
CA LEU A 297 14.49 22.90 -13.32
C LEU A 297 13.91 21.56 -13.80
N VAL A 298 14.17 21.17 -15.06
CA VAL A 298 13.68 19.88 -15.58
C VAL A 298 14.37 18.70 -14.90
N ARG A 299 15.66 18.84 -14.52
CA ARG A 299 16.37 17.79 -13.76
C ARG A 299 15.77 17.62 -12.36
N ALA A 300 15.46 18.71 -11.67
CA ALA A 300 14.76 18.67 -10.38
C ALA A 300 13.37 18.04 -10.53
N THR A 301 12.64 18.38 -11.60
CA THR A 301 11.33 17.77 -11.90
C THR A 301 11.44 16.27 -12.13
N GLN A 302 12.43 15.83 -12.91
CA GLN A 302 12.68 14.40 -13.12
C GLN A 302 12.91 13.66 -11.82
N LEU A 303 13.76 14.21 -10.95
CA LEU A 303 14.08 13.63 -9.65
C LEU A 303 12.82 13.49 -8.78
N VAL A 304 12.02 14.54 -8.69
CA VAL A 304 10.79 14.54 -7.88
C VAL A 304 9.77 13.52 -8.43
N ILE A 305 9.57 13.45 -9.75
CA ILE A 305 8.69 12.45 -10.38
C ILE A 305 9.22 11.04 -10.08
N ALA A 306 10.52 10.80 -10.26
CA ALA A 306 11.12 9.49 -9.98
C ALA A 306 10.96 9.09 -8.51
N CYS A 307 11.20 10.01 -7.56
CA CYS A 307 10.98 9.78 -6.14
C CYS A 307 9.51 9.47 -5.83
N ALA A 308 8.57 10.24 -6.38
CA ALA A 308 7.14 10.03 -6.18
C ALA A 308 6.68 8.65 -6.72
N LEU A 309 7.10 8.28 -7.93
CA LEU A 309 6.81 6.97 -8.51
C LEU A 309 7.39 5.83 -7.65
N ASN A 310 8.65 5.97 -7.22
CA ASN A 310 9.32 4.96 -6.41
C ASN A 310 8.65 4.75 -5.04
N LEU A 311 8.14 5.82 -4.40
CA LEU A 311 7.42 5.73 -3.13
C LEU A 311 6.18 4.83 -3.20
N VAL A 312 5.54 4.75 -4.37
CA VAL A 312 4.41 3.84 -4.61
C VAL A 312 4.82 2.56 -5.36
N GLY A 313 6.13 2.35 -5.56
CA GLY A 313 6.70 1.16 -6.19
C GLY A 313 6.44 1.06 -7.69
N VAL A 314 6.25 2.20 -8.36
CA VAL A 314 6.12 2.34 -9.82
C VAL A 314 7.47 2.73 -10.42
N GLU A 315 7.80 2.19 -11.57
CA GLU A 315 9.06 2.51 -12.28
C GLU A 315 9.01 3.90 -12.90
N ALA A 316 10.18 4.55 -12.96
CA ALA A 316 10.40 5.81 -13.64
C ALA A 316 11.26 5.57 -14.90
N PRO A 317 10.64 5.18 -16.04
CA PRO A 317 11.39 4.81 -17.24
C PRO A 317 12.01 6.05 -17.91
N GLU A 318 13.22 5.90 -18.41
CA GLU A 318 13.87 6.96 -19.19
C GLU A 318 13.48 6.98 -20.67
N ARG A 319 12.78 5.93 -21.14
CA ARG A 319 12.28 5.76 -22.51
C ARG A 319 10.93 5.07 -22.49
N MET A 320 10.03 5.55 -23.32
CA MET A 320 8.71 4.96 -23.53
C MET A 320 8.38 4.89 -25.02
#